data_d60a4eafa3d89279922e5f458a4cf521
#
_entry.id   d60a4eafa3d89279922e5f458a4cf521
#
_cell.length_a   1.000
_cell.length_b   1.000
_cell.length_c   1.000
_cell.angle_alpha   90.00
_cell.angle_beta   90.00
_cell.angle_gamma   90.00
#
_symmetry.space_group_name_H-M   'P 1'
#
loop_
_entity.id
_entity.type
_entity.pdbx_description
1 polymer ?
#
loop_
_entity_poly.entity_id
_entity_poly.type
_entity_poly.pdbx_seq_one_letter_code
_entity_poly.pdbx_strand_id
1 'polypeptide(L)'
;MKYIITESQENFLWLLRRLNEPSMIDHMSEIFEESFDYISACDFTDNYKGFVNEVLTGSVMTFINSYDDKFKGSEGIEGLEKYLYDFMYKKFKKRLLEHYSWELGECDE
;
A
#
# COMPACT_ATOMS: atom_id res chain seq x y z
N MET A 1 29.99 -11.07 17.87
CA MET A 1 28.72 -10.51 18.29
C MET A 1 27.57 -11.26 17.63
N LYS A 2 26.63 -11.69 18.42
CA LYS A 2 25.47 -12.39 17.88
C LYS A 2 24.32 -11.42 17.74
N TYR A 3 23.71 -11.43 16.57
CA TYR A 3 22.48 -10.67 16.35
C TYR A 3 21.30 -11.54 16.71
N ILE A 4 20.43 -10.99 17.53
CA ILE A 4 19.16 -11.65 17.81
C ILE A 4 18.14 -11.05 16.85
N ILE A 5 17.70 -11.89 15.91
CA ILE A 5 16.69 -11.46 14.95
C ILE A 5 15.34 -11.84 15.54
N THR A 6 14.49 -10.82 15.77
CA THR A 6 13.14 -11.06 16.27
C THR A 6 12.29 -11.67 15.18
N GLU A 7 11.20 -12.32 15.57
CA GLU A 7 10.23 -12.86 14.62
C GLU A 7 9.71 -11.77 13.68
N SER A 8 9.46 -10.58 14.21
CA SER A 8 9.01 -9.45 13.42
C SER A 8 10.03 -9.05 12.36
N GLN A 9 11.31 -9.06 12.73
CA GLN A 9 12.37 -8.72 11.78
C GLN A 9 12.51 -9.79 10.70
N GLU A 10 12.35 -11.06 11.06
CA GLU A 10 12.37 -12.15 10.09
C GLU A 10 11.23 -12.00 9.09
N ASN A 11 10.03 -11.64 9.56
CA ASN A 11 8.88 -11.45 8.70
C ASN A 11 9.08 -10.28 7.76
N PHE A 12 9.70 -9.21 8.25
CA PHE A 12 10.05 -8.06 7.40
C PHE A 12 11.02 -8.48 6.30
N LEU A 13 12.07 -9.22 6.66
CA LEU A 13 13.06 -9.70 5.69
C LEU A 13 12.43 -10.64 4.67
N TRP A 14 11.52 -11.52 5.13
CA TRP A 14 10.76 -12.39 4.25
C TRP A 14 10.01 -11.58 3.20
N LEU A 15 9.32 -10.53 3.66
CA LEU A 15 8.57 -9.65 2.78
C LEU A 15 9.47 -8.95 1.76
N LEU A 16 10.59 -8.38 2.23
CA LEU A 16 11.52 -7.68 1.35
C LEU A 16 12.02 -8.55 0.22
N ARG A 17 12.27 -9.83 0.50
CA ARG A 17 12.74 -10.76 -0.51
C ARG A 17 11.70 -11.10 -1.55
N ARG A 18 10.43 -10.93 -1.22
CA ARG A 18 9.32 -11.35 -2.08
C ARG A 18 8.57 -10.20 -2.75
N LEU A 19 8.87 -8.96 -2.38
CA LEU A 19 8.10 -7.82 -2.90
C LEU A 19 8.08 -7.71 -4.41
N ASN A 20 9.13 -8.14 -5.09
CA ASN A 20 9.20 -8.06 -6.55
C ASN A 20 8.71 -9.33 -7.26
N GLU A 21 8.24 -10.33 -6.52
CA GLU A 21 7.67 -11.51 -7.14
C GLU A 21 6.34 -11.15 -7.80
N PRO A 22 6.06 -11.69 -9.01
CA PRO A 22 4.80 -11.36 -9.72
C PRO A 22 3.55 -11.61 -8.90
N SER A 23 3.50 -12.70 -8.14
CA SER A 23 2.34 -13.01 -7.30
C SER A 23 2.13 -11.97 -6.22
N MET A 24 3.21 -11.44 -5.66
CA MET A 24 3.13 -10.42 -4.63
C MET A 24 2.66 -9.08 -5.23
N ILE A 25 3.20 -8.73 -6.39
CA ILE A 25 2.80 -7.52 -7.10
C ILE A 25 1.32 -7.60 -7.48
N ASP A 26 0.87 -8.76 -7.97
CA ASP A 26 -0.54 -8.95 -8.33
C ASP A 26 -1.45 -8.79 -7.11
N HIS A 27 -1.05 -9.33 -5.97
CA HIS A 27 -1.82 -9.21 -4.73
C HIS A 27 -1.92 -7.75 -4.29
N MET A 28 -0.81 -7.03 -4.33
CA MET A 28 -0.81 -5.59 -4.01
C MET A 28 -1.67 -4.81 -4.98
N SER A 29 -1.61 -5.16 -6.27
CA SER A 29 -2.40 -4.49 -7.30
C SER A 29 -3.89 -4.68 -7.07
N GLU A 30 -4.32 -5.89 -6.70
CA GLU A 30 -5.73 -6.15 -6.40
C GLU A 30 -6.22 -5.30 -5.23
N ILE A 31 -5.44 -5.25 -4.15
CA ILE A 31 -5.78 -4.44 -2.98
C ILE A 31 -5.85 -2.97 -3.36
N PHE A 32 -4.87 -2.52 -4.12
CA PHE A 32 -4.78 -1.14 -4.56
C PHE A 32 -5.99 -0.74 -5.41
N GLU A 33 -6.36 -1.57 -6.40
CA GLU A 33 -7.51 -1.29 -7.27
C GLU A 33 -8.82 -1.30 -6.48
N GLU A 34 -8.97 -2.20 -5.53
CA GLU A 34 -10.16 -2.25 -4.69
C GLU A 34 -10.36 -0.98 -3.87
N SER A 35 -9.27 -0.32 -3.49
CA SER A 35 -9.36 0.92 -2.72
C SER A 35 -10.13 2.01 -3.45
N PHE A 36 -10.15 1.96 -4.79
CA PHE A 36 -10.88 2.94 -5.58
C PHE A 36 -12.40 2.81 -5.42
N ASP A 37 -12.90 1.67 -4.94
CA ASP A 37 -14.31 1.49 -4.67
C ASP A 37 -14.75 2.21 -3.39
N TYR A 38 -13.81 2.52 -2.52
CA TYR A 38 -14.09 3.14 -1.22
C TYR A 38 -13.63 4.58 -1.13
N ILE A 39 -12.69 4.97 -1.99
CA ILE A 39 -12.08 6.30 -1.93
C ILE A 39 -12.31 6.98 -3.27
N SER A 40 -13.12 8.05 -3.24
CA SER A 40 -13.47 8.77 -4.46
C SER A 40 -12.54 9.96 -4.69
N ALA A 41 -12.03 10.08 -5.90
CA ALA A 41 -11.25 11.24 -6.29
C ALA A 41 -12.09 12.53 -6.22
N CYS A 42 -13.41 12.40 -6.30
CA CYS A 42 -14.31 13.56 -6.22
C CYS A 42 -14.25 14.23 -4.86
N ASP A 43 -13.87 13.49 -3.82
CA ASP A 43 -13.70 14.04 -2.48
C ASP A 43 -12.38 14.76 -2.31
N PHE A 44 -11.51 14.68 -3.32
CA PHE A 44 -10.16 15.24 -3.27
C PHE A 44 -9.88 16.15 -4.46
N THR A 45 -10.89 16.89 -4.92
CA THR A 45 -10.67 17.88 -5.98
C THR A 45 -9.64 18.88 -5.50
N ASP A 46 -8.66 19.18 -6.35
CA ASP A 46 -7.56 20.09 -6.03
C ASP A 46 -6.66 19.59 -4.87
N ASN A 47 -6.78 18.32 -4.53
CA ASN A 47 -5.96 17.73 -3.45
C ASN A 47 -5.50 16.32 -3.83
N TYR A 48 -4.69 16.24 -4.88
CA TYR A 48 -4.15 14.97 -5.35
C TYR A 48 -3.33 14.27 -4.26
N LYS A 49 -2.54 15.03 -3.49
CA LYS A 49 -1.74 14.44 -2.41
C LYS A 49 -2.61 13.75 -1.36
N GLY A 50 -3.75 14.36 -1.03
CA GLY A 50 -4.69 13.76 -0.08
C GLY A 50 -5.26 12.46 -0.62
N PHE A 51 -5.62 12.43 -1.90
CA PHE A 51 -6.11 11.23 -2.57
C PHE A 51 -5.05 10.11 -2.52
N VAL A 52 -3.82 10.42 -2.91
CA VAL A 52 -2.72 9.46 -2.90
C VAL A 52 -2.52 8.89 -1.50
N ASN A 53 -2.51 9.77 -0.49
CA ASN A 53 -2.28 9.34 0.87
C ASN A 53 -3.38 8.40 1.37
N GLU A 54 -4.65 8.72 1.11
CA GLU A 54 -5.76 7.87 1.52
C GLU A 54 -5.71 6.50 0.84
N VAL A 55 -5.48 6.48 -0.47
CA VAL A 55 -5.43 5.24 -1.23
C VAL A 55 -4.27 4.37 -0.75
N LEU A 56 -3.08 4.94 -0.64
CA LEU A 56 -1.90 4.17 -0.27
C LEU A 56 -1.92 3.72 1.18
N THR A 57 -2.36 4.59 2.10
CA THR A 57 -2.45 4.21 3.51
C THR A 57 -3.41 3.05 3.69
N GLY A 58 -4.59 3.14 3.08
CA GLY A 58 -5.57 2.06 3.15
C GLY A 58 -5.07 0.78 2.53
N SER A 59 -4.39 0.88 1.38
CA SER A 59 -3.84 -0.28 0.69
C SER A 59 -2.75 -0.96 1.49
N VAL A 60 -1.85 -0.19 2.10
CA VAL A 60 -0.78 -0.72 2.94
C VAL A 60 -1.36 -1.48 4.13
N MET A 61 -2.34 -0.87 4.82
CA MET A 61 -2.95 -1.51 5.97
C MET A 61 -3.67 -2.80 5.59
N THR A 62 -4.39 -2.79 4.49
CA THR A 62 -5.08 -3.99 3.99
C THR A 62 -4.07 -5.08 3.62
N PHE A 63 -2.99 -4.69 2.97
CA PHE A 63 -1.94 -5.64 2.59
C PHE A 63 -1.32 -6.30 3.83
N ILE A 64 -0.96 -5.50 4.83
CA ILE A 64 -0.40 -6.02 6.09
C ILE A 64 -1.38 -6.96 6.76
N ASN A 65 -2.65 -6.59 6.81
CA ASN A 65 -3.69 -7.41 7.43
C ASN A 65 -3.91 -8.73 6.69
N SER A 66 -3.63 -8.79 5.39
CA SER A 66 -3.78 -10.02 4.63
C SER A 66 -2.73 -11.07 5.02
N TYR A 67 -1.67 -10.65 5.70
CA TYR A 67 -0.63 -11.53 6.22
C TYR A 67 -0.61 -11.51 7.75
N ASP A 68 -1.79 -11.51 8.34
CA ASP A 68 -1.96 -11.34 9.78
C ASP A 68 -1.09 -12.31 10.60
N ASP A 69 -1.06 -13.58 10.19
CA ASP A 69 -0.25 -14.59 10.86
C ASP A 69 1.25 -14.30 10.79
N LYS A 70 1.69 -13.67 9.70
CA LYS A 70 3.10 -13.32 9.50
C LYS A 70 3.49 -12.06 10.26
N PHE A 71 2.56 -11.11 10.33
CA PHE A 71 2.86 -9.80 10.92
C PHE A 71 2.14 -9.57 12.24
N LYS A 72 1.68 -10.62 12.87
CA LYS A 72 1.03 -10.52 14.17
C LYS A 72 2.02 -9.89 15.16
N GLY A 73 1.62 -8.77 15.73
CA GLY A 73 2.50 -8.01 16.60
C GLY A 73 3.48 -7.12 15.84
N SER A 74 3.30 -6.97 14.53
CA SER A 74 4.21 -6.21 13.69
C SER A 74 4.01 -4.71 13.78
N GLU A 75 2.99 -4.25 14.49
CA GLU A 75 2.79 -2.82 14.71
C GLU A 75 4.00 -2.19 15.37
N GLY A 76 4.91 -3.01 15.91
CA GLY A 76 6.16 -2.54 16.45
C GLY A 76 7.31 -2.53 15.45
N ILE A 77 7.09 -2.95 14.21
CA ILE A 77 8.15 -2.90 13.20
C ILE A 77 8.24 -1.48 12.66
N GLU A 78 9.25 -0.77 13.15
CA GLU A 78 9.48 0.58 12.69
C GLU A 78 9.82 0.60 11.21
N GLY A 79 9.13 1.43 10.47
CA GLY A 79 9.42 1.64 9.06
C GLY A 79 8.72 0.70 8.09
N LEU A 80 8.04 -0.36 8.58
CA LEU A 80 7.37 -1.29 7.67
C LEU A 80 6.29 -0.60 6.85
N GLU A 81 5.39 0.13 7.51
CA GLU A 81 4.32 0.83 6.82
C GLU A 81 4.87 1.84 5.83
N LYS A 82 5.87 2.59 6.25
CA LYS A 82 6.49 3.60 5.38
C LYS A 82 7.17 2.95 4.19
N TYR A 83 7.85 1.82 4.42
CA TYR A 83 8.52 1.11 3.34
C TYR A 83 7.53 0.63 2.29
N LEU A 84 6.42 0.03 2.74
CA LEU A 84 5.39 -0.46 1.84
C LEU A 84 4.69 0.70 1.12
N TYR A 85 4.45 1.80 1.82
CA TYR A 85 3.87 2.99 1.23
C TYR A 85 4.74 3.48 0.06
N ASP A 86 6.04 3.65 0.31
CA ASP A 86 6.97 4.14 -0.70
C ASP A 86 7.08 3.16 -1.87
N PHE A 87 7.10 1.86 -1.57
CA PHE A 87 7.17 0.82 -2.59
C PHE A 87 5.93 0.86 -3.49
N MET A 88 4.75 0.88 -2.88
CA MET A 88 3.50 0.90 -3.64
C MET A 88 3.34 2.20 -4.42
N TYR A 89 3.76 3.32 -3.85
CA TYR A 89 3.72 4.58 -4.57
C TYR A 89 4.56 4.50 -5.85
N LYS A 90 5.79 4.02 -5.75
CA LYS A 90 6.67 3.89 -6.91
C LYS A 90 6.12 2.95 -7.96
N LYS A 91 5.50 1.86 -7.53
CA LYS A 91 4.93 0.88 -8.45
C LYS A 91 3.66 1.36 -9.12
N PHE A 92 2.81 2.07 -8.39
CA PHE A 92 1.46 2.38 -8.86
C PHE A 92 1.19 3.85 -9.09
N LYS A 93 2.19 4.71 -9.00
CA LYS A 93 1.97 6.16 -9.13
C LYS A 93 1.32 6.56 -10.47
N LYS A 94 1.69 5.87 -11.53
CA LYS A 94 1.11 6.13 -12.84
C LYS A 94 -0.37 5.78 -12.87
N ARG A 95 -0.72 4.64 -12.29
CA ARG A 95 -2.10 4.20 -12.20
C ARG A 95 -2.92 5.11 -11.29
N LEU A 96 -2.31 5.58 -10.20
CA LEU A 96 -2.95 6.56 -9.31
C LEU A 96 -3.37 7.81 -10.07
N LEU A 97 -2.44 8.36 -10.84
CA LEU A 97 -2.71 9.58 -11.59
C LEU A 97 -3.76 9.35 -12.68
N GLU A 98 -3.66 8.23 -13.38
CA GLU A 98 -4.64 7.88 -14.41
C GLU A 98 -6.05 7.78 -13.84
N HIS A 99 -6.20 7.06 -12.73
CA HIS A 99 -7.52 6.90 -12.11
C HIS A 99 -8.04 8.22 -11.55
N TYR A 100 -7.17 8.96 -10.87
CA TYR A 100 -7.55 10.25 -10.30
C TYR A 100 -8.07 11.19 -11.39
N SER A 101 -7.34 11.31 -12.48
CA SER A 101 -7.71 12.19 -13.58
C SER A 101 -9.00 11.72 -14.25
N TRP A 102 -9.14 10.42 -14.45
CA TRP A 102 -10.33 9.85 -15.05
C TRP A 102 -11.57 10.11 -14.18
N GLU A 103 -11.46 9.80 -12.89
CA GLU A 103 -12.60 9.94 -11.99
C GLU A 103 -13.00 11.39 -11.78
N LEU A 104 -12.03 12.31 -11.75
CA LEU A 104 -12.36 13.73 -11.65
C LEU A 104 -13.20 14.18 -12.85
N GLY A 105 -12.94 13.62 -14.02
CA GLY A 105 -13.73 13.92 -15.20
C GLY A 105 -15.15 13.37 -15.14
N GLU A 106 -15.39 12.39 -14.28
CA GLU A 106 -16.70 11.77 -14.10
C GLU A 106 -17.47 12.35 -12.92
N CYS A 107 -16.85 13.24 -12.14
CA CYS A 107 -17.54 13.86 -11.01
C CYS A 107 -18.63 14.80 -11.50
N ASP A 108 -19.81 14.63 -10.95
CA ASP A 108 -20.90 15.55 -11.23
C ASP A 108 -20.73 16.83 -10.44
N GLU A 109 -21.07 17.89 -11.03
CA GLU A 109 -20.95 19.20 -10.42
C GLU A 109 -22.24 19.61 -9.73
#